data_93541a7223efd7e0d6b259223ef0f516
#
_entry.id   93541a7223efd7e0d6b259223ef0f516
#
_cell.length_a   1.000
_cell.length_b   1.000
_cell.length_c   1.000
_cell.angle_alpha   90.00
_cell.angle_beta   90.00
_cell.angle_gamma   90.00
#
_symmetry.space_group_name_H-M   'P 1'
#
loop_
_entity.id
_entity.type
_entity.pdbx_description
1 polymer ?
#
loop_
_entity_poly.entity_id
_entity_poly.type
_entity_poly.pdbx_seq_one_letter_code
_entity_poly.pdbx_strand_id
1 'polypeptide(L)'
;MKYDIIGDIHGCYDELLQLLKRLGYSMINNIPTHPNGRSIAFVGDAMDRGPNSLKTTELMFRLQDEGKLIYSPGNHCNKLYRYLKGNKIQLQYGIETTVAELDLLSNQDRIYFIKRYIEFYDALRLYYSLDDGKLIIAHAGIRENLIGTSYSNKLRSFVLYGDVTGETLPDGRPLRRDWAKQYNGEAFIVYGHTPVEDARFVHNTVNIDTGCVFGGKLTAVRYPEKEIVSIPSLQPFIADRFTRFP
;
A
#
# COMPACT_ATOMS: atom_id res chain seq x y z
N MET A 1 0.33 11.83 18.14
CA MET A 1 1.28 11.84 17.00
C MET A 1 0.57 12.27 15.73
N LYS A 2 1.31 12.76 14.70
CA LYS A 2 0.69 13.19 13.43
C LYS A 2 1.27 12.39 12.28
N TYR A 3 0.38 11.81 11.47
CA TYR A 3 0.75 10.97 10.33
C TYR A 3 0.06 11.43 9.06
N ASP A 4 0.73 11.30 7.92
CA ASP A 4 0.14 11.34 6.59
C ASP A 4 0.23 9.93 6.00
N ILE A 5 -0.91 9.24 5.86
CA ILE A 5 -0.98 7.84 5.43
C ILE A 5 -1.37 7.83 3.96
N ILE A 6 -0.52 7.24 3.11
CA ILE A 6 -0.64 7.22 1.65
C ILE A 6 -1.19 5.86 1.21
N GLY A 7 -2.15 5.88 0.27
CA GLY A 7 -2.74 4.71 -0.37
C GLY A 7 -1.81 3.99 -1.34
N ASP A 8 -2.37 3.01 -2.03
CA ASP A 8 -1.66 2.15 -2.99
C ASP A 8 -1.03 2.98 -4.12
N ILE A 9 0.28 2.84 -4.30
CA ILE A 9 1.06 3.68 -5.24
C ILE A 9 1.24 2.97 -6.58
N HIS A 10 1.54 1.67 -6.55
CA HIS A 10 1.70 0.86 -7.75
C HIS A 10 2.62 1.50 -8.80
N GLY A 11 3.85 1.89 -8.43
CA GLY A 11 4.81 2.46 -9.37
C GLY A 11 4.47 3.86 -9.90
N CYS A 12 3.42 4.52 -9.42
CA CYS A 12 3.05 5.90 -9.76
C CYS A 12 3.95 6.89 -8.99
N TYR A 13 5.24 6.89 -9.30
CA TYR A 13 6.25 7.64 -8.57
C TYR A 13 6.10 9.16 -8.70
N ASP A 14 5.73 9.64 -9.88
CA ASP A 14 5.58 11.08 -10.13
C ASP A 14 4.35 11.63 -9.40
N GLU A 15 3.27 10.85 -9.34
CA GLU A 15 2.10 11.14 -8.51
C GLU A 15 2.46 11.14 -7.02
N LEU A 16 3.29 10.20 -6.56
CA LEU A 16 3.77 10.19 -5.18
C LEU A 16 4.52 11.47 -4.84
N LEU A 17 5.43 11.93 -5.69
CA LEU A 17 6.16 13.17 -5.45
C LEU A 17 5.24 14.40 -5.43
N GLN A 18 4.23 14.46 -6.31
CA GLN A 18 3.24 15.54 -6.33
C GLN A 18 2.39 15.51 -5.05
N LEU A 19 1.95 14.33 -4.59
CA LEU A 19 1.18 14.19 -3.35
C LEU A 19 2.01 14.62 -2.13
N LEU A 20 3.27 14.18 -2.05
CA LEU A 20 4.19 14.58 -0.98
C LEU A 20 4.35 16.11 -0.93
N LYS A 21 4.55 16.76 -2.09
CA LYS A 21 4.63 18.23 -2.17
C LYS A 21 3.32 18.89 -1.70
N ARG A 22 2.16 18.35 -2.10
CA ARG A 22 0.84 18.86 -1.68
C ARG A 22 0.60 18.70 -0.18
N LEU A 23 1.12 17.64 0.42
CA LEU A 23 1.09 17.40 1.86
C LEU A 23 2.05 18.31 2.65
N GLY A 24 2.97 19.01 1.98
CA GLY A 24 3.93 19.93 2.59
C GLY A 24 5.31 19.31 2.84
N TYR A 25 5.61 18.15 2.28
CA TYR A 25 6.94 17.54 2.36
C TYR A 25 7.89 18.17 1.33
N SER A 26 9.14 18.30 1.76
CA SER A 26 10.28 18.62 0.87
C SER A 26 11.25 17.45 0.87
N MET A 27 11.91 17.23 -0.26
CA MET A 27 12.95 16.19 -0.38
C MET A 27 14.27 16.74 0.18
N ILE A 28 14.70 16.24 1.33
CA ILE A 28 15.99 16.55 1.96
C ILE A 28 16.85 15.30 1.89
N ASN A 29 17.98 15.34 1.21
CA ASN A 29 18.84 14.19 0.94
C ASN A 29 18.06 12.99 0.36
N ASN A 30 17.14 13.24 -0.56
CA ASN A 30 16.24 12.26 -1.18
C ASN A 30 15.26 11.56 -0.19
N ILE A 31 15.04 12.16 0.98
CA ILE A 31 14.08 11.69 1.99
C ILE A 31 12.96 12.74 2.15
N PRO A 32 11.68 12.36 2.00
CA PRO A 32 10.57 13.28 2.23
C PRO A 32 10.53 13.68 3.72
N THR A 33 10.65 14.97 3.96
CA THR A 33 10.71 15.56 5.30
C THR A 33 9.67 16.66 5.43
N HIS A 34 8.82 16.57 6.47
CA HIS A 34 7.79 17.56 6.75
C HIS A 34 8.30 18.58 7.77
N PRO A 35 8.16 19.92 7.53
CA PRO A 35 8.69 20.96 8.42
C PRO A 35 8.10 20.92 9.84
N ASN A 36 6.87 20.44 9.99
CA ASN A 36 6.19 20.31 11.27
C ASN A 36 6.33 18.90 11.89
N GLY A 37 7.30 18.10 11.45
CA GLY A 37 7.58 16.78 12.02
C GLY A 37 6.47 15.72 11.85
N ARG A 38 5.60 15.85 10.83
CA ARG A 38 4.64 14.77 10.51
C ARG A 38 5.38 13.56 9.97
N SER A 39 4.96 12.38 10.39
CA SER A 39 5.50 11.12 9.89
C SER A 39 4.70 10.64 8.67
N ILE A 40 5.39 10.03 7.73
CA ILE A 40 4.77 9.42 6.56
C ILE A 40 4.53 7.93 6.81
N ALA A 41 3.40 7.41 6.33
CA ALA A 41 3.08 5.99 6.38
C ALA A 41 2.41 5.54 5.08
N PHE A 42 2.45 4.24 4.80
CA PHE A 42 1.93 3.66 3.57
C PHE A 42 1.08 2.43 3.88
N VAL A 43 -0.03 2.30 3.17
CA VAL A 43 -0.90 1.11 3.30
C VAL A 43 -0.38 -0.09 2.52
N GLY A 44 0.65 0.10 1.67
CA GLY A 44 1.28 -0.99 0.92
C GLY A 44 1.32 -0.76 -0.58
N ASP A 45 1.63 -1.84 -1.28
CA ASP A 45 1.63 -1.95 -2.75
C ASP A 45 2.28 -0.75 -3.48
N ALA A 46 3.57 -0.51 -3.14
CA ALA A 46 4.37 0.54 -3.76
C ALA A 46 4.76 0.21 -5.22
N MET A 47 4.82 -1.07 -5.61
CA MET A 47 5.28 -1.56 -6.89
C MET A 47 4.16 -2.25 -7.69
N ASP A 48 4.52 -2.72 -8.88
CA ASP A 48 3.70 -3.41 -9.86
C ASP A 48 2.69 -2.50 -10.59
N ARG A 49 2.34 -2.87 -11.81
CA ARG A 49 1.38 -2.21 -12.71
C ARG A 49 1.86 -0.90 -13.32
N GLY A 50 2.33 0.02 -12.53
CA GLY A 50 2.71 1.37 -12.97
C GLY A 50 4.13 1.46 -13.54
N PRO A 51 4.52 2.66 -13.99
CA PRO A 51 5.70 2.85 -14.82
C PRO A 51 7.04 2.93 -14.07
N ASN A 52 7.06 3.06 -12.73
CA ASN A 52 8.27 3.31 -11.96
C ASN A 52 8.31 2.48 -10.65
N SER A 53 8.11 1.18 -10.76
CA SER A 53 8.08 0.26 -9.60
C SER A 53 9.39 0.27 -8.80
N LEU A 54 10.55 0.25 -9.49
CA LEU A 54 11.84 0.25 -8.82
C LEU A 54 12.11 1.58 -8.10
N LYS A 55 11.84 2.72 -8.73
CA LYS A 55 12.03 4.04 -8.11
C LYS A 55 11.18 4.20 -6.84
N THR A 56 9.93 3.74 -6.90
CA THR A 56 9.02 3.78 -5.75
C THR A 56 9.55 2.89 -4.61
N THR A 57 10.00 1.69 -4.95
CA THR A 57 10.58 0.74 -3.98
C THR A 57 11.86 1.28 -3.37
N GLU A 58 12.73 1.90 -4.15
CA GLU A 58 13.98 2.52 -3.66
C GLU A 58 13.70 3.66 -2.66
N LEU A 59 12.62 4.42 -2.84
CA LEU A 59 12.22 5.41 -1.83
C LEU A 59 11.84 4.72 -0.51
N MET A 60 11.15 3.56 -0.56
CA MET A 60 10.84 2.77 0.64
C MET A 60 12.13 2.27 1.31
N PHE A 61 13.12 1.83 0.54
CA PHE A 61 14.42 1.42 1.07
C PHE A 61 15.10 2.57 1.81
N ARG A 62 15.17 3.75 1.20
CA ARG A 62 15.78 4.94 1.84
C ARG A 62 15.05 5.33 3.12
N LEU A 63 13.73 5.30 3.14
CA LEU A 63 12.96 5.55 4.36
C LEU A 63 13.22 4.51 5.46
N GLN A 64 13.43 3.24 5.07
CA GLN A 64 13.78 2.17 6.01
C GLN A 64 15.18 2.38 6.60
N ASP A 65 16.16 2.73 5.77
CA ASP A 65 17.54 2.97 6.20
C ASP A 65 17.63 4.14 7.20
N GLU A 66 16.74 5.13 7.05
CA GLU A 66 16.60 6.26 7.96
C GLU A 66 15.73 5.95 9.20
N GLY A 67 15.21 4.74 9.34
CA GLY A 67 14.30 4.38 10.43
C GLY A 67 12.96 5.14 10.42
N LYS A 68 12.57 5.68 9.27
CA LYS A 68 11.37 6.52 9.09
C LYS A 68 10.22 5.80 8.39
N LEU A 69 10.40 4.54 8.01
CA LEU A 69 9.41 3.79 7.26
C LEU A 69 8.31 3.22 8.18
N ILE A 70 7.06 3.56 7.87
CA ILE A 70 5.86 2.87 8.36
C ILE A 70 5.15 2.34 7.12
N TYR A 71 5.18 1.01 6.91
CA TYR A 71 4.74 0.39 5.66
C TYR A 71 4.09 -0.97 5.93
N SER A 72 2.77 -1.07 5.78
CA SER A 72 2.06 -2.34 5.83
C SER A 72 2.17 -3.03 4.47
N PRO A 73 2.83 -4.20 4.35
CA PRO A 73 3.02 -4.84 3.05
C PRO A 73 1.69 -5.31 2.46
N GLY A 74 1.53 -5.12 1.15
CA GLY A 74 0.38 -5.61 0.41
C GLY A 74 0.61 -6.96 -0.27
N ASN A 75 -0.40 -7.42 -0.99
CA ASN A 75 -0.34 -8.69 -1.72
C ASN A 75 0.65 -8.66 -2.89
N HIS A 76 0.83 -7.50 -3.55
CA HIS A 76 1.86 -7.32 -4.58
C HIS A 76 3.26 -7.38 -3.99
N CYS A 77 3.49 -6.75 -2.84
CA CYS A 77 4.74 -6.85 -2.11
C CYS A 77 5.10 -8.32 -1.79
N ASN A 78 4.12 -9.09 -1.30
CA ASN A 78 4.32 -10.51 -1.02
C ASN A 78 4.54 -11.34 -2.28
N LYS A 79 3.87 -11.01 -3.38
CA LYS A 79 4.03 -11.70 -4.66
C LYS A 79 5.44 -11.49 -5.22
N LEU A 80 5.92 -10.24 -5.25
CA LEU A 80 7.29 -9.91 -5.67
C LEU A 80 8.33 -10.58 -4.78
N TYR A 81 8.17 -10.52 -3.45
CA TYR A 81 9.05 -11.21 -2.50
C TYR A 81 9.20 -12.71 -2.82
N ARG A 82 8.09 -13.40 -3.04
CA ARG A 82 8.12 -14.82 -3.39
C ARG A 82 8.79 -15.09 -4.74
N TYR A 83 8.54 -14.23 -5.73
CA TYR A 83 9.19 -14.31 -7.03
C TYR A 83 10.71 -14.16 -6.90
N LEU A 84 11.17 -13.13 -6.20
CA LEU A 84 12.60 -12.86 -6.02
C LEU A 84 13.32 -13.95 -5.20
N LYS A 85 12.59 -14.70 -4.38
CA LYS A 85 13.12 -15.92 -3.70
C LYS A 85 13.12 -17.16 -4.58
N GLY A 86 12.81 -17.05 -5.86
CA GLY A 86 12.84 -18.16 -6.82
C GLY A 86 11.60 -19.07 -6.80
N ASN A 87 10.51 -18.67 -6.14
CA ASN A 87 9.27 -19.43 -6.20
C ASN A 87 8.66 -19.33 -7.61
N LYS A 88 8.06 -20.43 -8.09
CA LYS A 88 7.28 -20.41 -9.35
C LYS A 88 6.05 -19.54 -9.17
N ILE A 89 6.05 -18.36 -9.77
CA ILE A 89 4.95 -17.38 -9.73
C ILE A 89 4.50 -17.10 -11.16
N GLN A 90 3.20 -17.05 -11.37
CA GLN A 90 2.64 -16.57 -12.65
C GLN A 90 2.88 -15.06 -12.76
N LEU A 91 3.55 -14.62 -13.83
CA LEU A 91 3.77 -13.20 -14.14
C LEU A 91 2.49 -12.62 -14.75
N GLN A 92 1.58 -12.17 -13.89
CA GLN A 92 0.28 -11.58 -14.25
C GLN A 92 -0.20 -10.66 -13.13
N TYR A 93 -1.21 -9.85 -13.41
CA TYR A 93 -1.81 -8.87 -12.49
C TYR A 93 -0.86 -7.72 -12.11
N GLY A 94 0.11 -7.40 -12.97
CA GLY A 94 0.96 -6.23 -12.84
C GLY A 94 2.39 -6.47 -12.35
N ILE A 95 2.76 -7.67 -11.84
CA ILE A 95 4.16 -7.98 -11.47
C ILE A 95 5.07 -7.97 -12.70
N GLU A 96 4.53 -8.26 -13.88
CA GLU A 96 5.25 -8.25 -15.15
C GLU A 96 5.92 -6.90 -15.43
N THR A 97 5.34 -5.79 -15.00
CA THR A 97 5.95 -4.45 -15.17
C THR A 97 7.20 -4.30 -14.32
N THR A 98 7.14 -4.73 -13.06
CA THR A 98 8.31 -4.71 -12.15
C THR A 98 9.42 -5.64 -12.64
N VAL A 99 9.07 -6.83 -13.13
CA VAL A 99 10.05 -7.77 -13.69
C VAL A 99 10.71 -7.18 -14.93
N ALA A 100 9.95 -6.53 -15.81
CA ALA A 100 10.52 -5.85 -16.98
C ALA A 100 11.51 -4.73 -16.59
N GLU A 101 11.20 -3.93 -15.55
CA GLU A 101 12.16 -2.95 -15.03
C GLU A 101 13.44 -3.61 -14.48
N LEU A 102 13.29 -4.74 -13.75
CA LEU A 102 14.44 -5.51 -13.24
C LEU A 102 15.31 -6.11 -14.34
N ASP A 103 14.71 -6.50 -15.46
CA ASP A 103 15.44 -7.07 -16.60
C ASP A 103 16.27 -6.02 -17.37
N LEU A 104 15.96 -4.73 -17.20
CA LEU A 104 16.74 -3.62 -17.75
C LEU A 104 17.96 -3.25 -16.90
N LEU A 105 18.07 -3.73 -15.67
CA LEU A 105 19.19 -3.45 -14.79
C LEU A 105 20.46 -4.22 -15.23
N SER A 106 21.63 -3.71 -14.88
CA SER A 106 22.85 -4.50 -14.91
C SER A 106 22.73 -5.73 -14.00
N ASN A 107 23.47 -6.79 -14.27
CA ASN A 107 23.47 -7.98 -13.40
C ASN A 107 23.80 -7.64 -11.95
N GLN A 108 24.72 -6.71 -11.73
CA GLN A 108 25.13 -6.27 -10.39
C GLN A 108 23.99 -5.52 -9.67
N ASP A 109 23.35 -4.56 -10.34
CA ASP A 109 22.24 -3.80 -9.76
C ASP A 109 21.03 -4.67 -9.51
N ARG A 110 20.73 -5.61 -10.41
CA ARG A 110 19.66 -6.59 -10.24
C ARG A 110 19.90 -7.46 -9.00
N ILE A 111 21.09 -8.01 -8.83
CA ILE A 111 21.44 -8.83 -7.64
C ILE A 111 21.32 -7.99 -6.37
N TYR A 112 21.83 -6.75 -6.40
CA TYR A 112 21.71 -5.82 -5.28
C TYR A 112 20.23 -5.56 -4.91
N PHE A 113 19.39 -5.20 -5.91
CA PHE A 113 17.97 -4.95 -5.69
C PHE A 113 17.25 -6.16 -5.10
N ILE A 114 17.48 -7.35 -5.66
CA ILE A 114 16.86 -8.61 -5.17
C ILE A 114 17.21 -8.84 -3.70
N LYS A 115 18.49 -8.77 -3.34
CA LYS A 115 18.93 -8.95 -1.95
C LYS A 115 18.28 -7.91 -1.04
N ARG A 116 18.33 -6.63 -1.43
CA ARG A 116 17.81 -5.51 -0.66
C ARG A 116 16.29 -5.60 -0.47
N TYR A 117 15.56 -6.03 -1.51
CA TYR A 117 14.10 -6.20 -1.42
C TYR A 117 13.72 -7.33 -0.46
N ILE A 118 14.44 -8.44 -0.48
CA ILE A 118 14.20 -9.57 0.45
C ILE A 118 14.41 -9.09 1.89
N GLU A 119 15.52 -8.42 2.19
CA GLU A 119 15.80 -7.84 3.51
C GLU A 119 14.74 -6.82 3.93
N PHE A 120 14.33 -5.96 3.00
CA PHE A 120 13.26 -4.98 3.21
C PHE A 120 11.96 -5.66 3.63
N TYR A 121 11.51 -6.64 2.85
CA TYR A 121 10.24 -7.32 3.10
C TYR A 121 10.26 -8.14 4.41
N ASP A 122 11.35 -8.83 4.70
CA ASP A 122 11.50 -9.64 5.93
C ASP A 122 11.45 -8.78 7.21
N ALA A 123 11.82 -7.50 7.12
CA ALA A 123 11.75 -6.56 8.24
C ALA A 123 10.37 -5.92 8.46
N LEU A 124 9.43 -6.08 7.52
CA LEU A 124 8.12 -5.45 7.60
C LEU A 124 7.19 -6.14 8.60
N ARG A 125 6.37 -5.35 9.26
CA ARG A 125 5.22 -5.84 10.05
C ARG A 125 3.98 -5.94 9.17
N LEU A 126 3.13 -6.94 9.37
CA LEU A 126 1.89 -7.10 8.61
C LEU A 126 0.98 -5.86 8.73
N TYR A 127 0.90 -5.28 9.91
CA TYR A 127 0.16 -4.04 10.16
C TYR A 127 0.84 -3.25 11.28
N TYR A 128 0.47 -1.98 11.41
CA TYR A 128 0.96 -1.10 12.46
C TYR A 128 -0.17 -0.66 13.37
N SER A 129 0.06 -0.75 14.68
CA SER A 129 -0.77 -0.17 15.72
C SER A 129 -0.01 1.01 16.32
N LEU A 130 -0.54 2.22 16.15
CA LEU A 130 0.09 3.49 16.46
C LEU A 130 -0.81 4.31 17.40
N ASP A 131 -0.25 5.35 18.01
CA ASP A 131 -0.96 6.29 18.89
C ASP A 131 -1.76 5.56 19.97
N ASP A 132 -1.05 4.70 20.73
CA ASP A 132 -1.62 3.87 21.81
C ASP A 132 -2.82 3.00 21.36
N GLY A 133 -2.74 2.47 20.14
CA GLY A 133 -3.77 1.61 19.56
C GLY A 133 -4.93 2.34 18.89
N LYS A 134 -4.94 3.67 18.90
CA LYS A 134 -6.01 4.47 18.29
C LYS A 134 -5.96 4.51 16.76
N LEU A 135 -4.79 4.25 16.16
CA LEU A 135 -4.59 4.21 14.71
C LEU A 135 -4.04 2.86 14.28
N ILE A 136 -4.71 2.21 13.34
CA ILE A 136 -4.26 0.98 12.70
C ILE A 136 -4.03 1.24 11.21
N ILE A 137 -2.89 0.78 10.69
CA ILE A 137 -2.58 0.81 9.26
C ILE A 137 -2.39 -0.63 8.80
N ALA A 138 -3.22 -1.10 7.87
CA ALA A 138 -3.22 -2.47 7.37
C ALA A 138 -3.63 -2.49 5.89
N HIS A 139 -2.87 -3.16 5.01
CA HIS A 139 -3.05 -3.06 3.57
C HIS A 139 -4.50 -3.28 3.11
N ALA A 140 -5.08 -4.46 3.31
CA ALA A 140 -6.47 -4.73 2.94
C ALA A 140 -7.44 -4.64 4.13
N GLY A 141 -6.97 -4.03 5.23
CA GLY A 141 -7.70 -3.92 6.49
C GLY A 141 -7.38 -5.05 7.49
N ILE A 142 -8.07 -5.02 8.61
CA ILE A 142 -7.93 -6.02 9.68
C ILE A 142 -9.24 -6.13 10.46
N ARG A 143 -9.64 -7.36 10.83
CA ARG A 143 -10.77 -7.55 11.74
C ARG A 143 -10.38 -7.23 13.17
N GLU A 144 -11.32 -6.70 13.94
CA GLU A 144 -11.10 -6.30 15.34
C GLU A 144 -10.48 -7.44 16.19
N ASN A 145 -10.99 -8.65 16.06
CA ASN A 145 -10.50 -9.82 16.80
C ASN A 145 -9.12 -10.34 16.35
N LEU A 146 -8.50 -9.73 15.34
CA LEU A 146 -7.14 -10.03 14.89
C LEU A 146 -6.13 -8.99 15.36
N ILE A 147 -6.58 -7.83 15.84
CA ILE A 147 -5.70 -6.78 16.36
C ILE A 147 -5.03 -7.27 17.65
N GLY A 148 -3.71 -7.11 17.73
CA GLY A 148 -2.92 -7.53 18.89
C GLY A 148 -2.68 -9.05 19.00
N THR A 149 -3.21 -9.85 18.07
CA THR A 149 -2.95 -11.29 18.07
C THR A 149 -1.56 -11.63 17.52
N SER A 150 -1.03 -12.78 17.93
CA SER A 150 0.20 -13.33 17.38
C SER A 150 0.05 -13.61 15.87
N TYR A 151 1.18 -13.67 15.17
CA TYR A 151 1.21 -14.02 13.74
C TYR A 151 0.46 -15.34 13.49
N SER A 152 -0.41 -15.31 12.49
CA SER A 152 -1.12 -16.49 11.99
C SER A 152 -1.40 -16.36 10.49
N ASN A 153 -1.59 -17.50 9.81
CA ASN A 153 -1.99 -17.47 8.40
C ASN A 153 -3.31 -16.76 8.17
N LYS A 154 -4.22 -16.79 9.15
CA LYS A 154 -5.50 -16.08 9.12
C LYS A 154 -5.28 -14.56 9.15
N LEU A 155 -4.46 -14.07 10.09
CA LEU A 155 -4.09 -12.65 10.16
C LEU A 155 -3.41 -12.21 8.86
N ARG A 156 -2.39 -12.96 8.42
CA ARG A 156 -1.66 -12.64 7.19
C ARG A 156 -2.55 -12.59 5.96
N SER A 157 -3.41 -13.60 5.79
CA SER A 157 -4.34 -13.67 4.65
C SER A 157 -5.29 -12.48 4.65
N PHE A 158 -5.84 -12.13 5.83
CA PHE A 158 -6.76 -11.00 5.92
C PHE A 158 -6.07 -9.67 5.59
N VAL A 159 -4.92 -9.40 6.20
CA VAL A 159 -4.19 -8.13 5.97
C VAL A 159 -3.77 -7.98 4.51
N LEU A 160 -3.35 -9.06 3.85
CA LEU A 160 -2.89 -9.01 2.45
C LEU A 160 -4.02 -8.99 1.42
N TYR A 161 -5.15 -9.62 1.70
CA TYR A 161 -6.19 -9.89 0.67
C TYR A 161 -7.60 -9.43 1.07
N GLY A 162 -7.81 -8.99 2.30
CA GLY A 162 -9.12 -8.64 2.85
C GLY A 162 -9.99 -9.85 3.17
N ASP A 163 -11.28 -9.63 3.29
CA ASP A 163 -12.28 -10.67 3.62
C ASP A 163 -12.73 -11.41 2.36
N VAL A 164 -11.89 -12.31 1.86
CA VAL A 164 -12.22 -13.14 0.69
C VAL A 164 -13.25 -14.22 1.06
N THR A 165 -14.24 -14.45 0.17
CA THR A 165 -15.28 -15.47 0.37
C THR A 165 -14.83 -16.87 -0.03
N GLY A 166 -13.80 -16.99 -0.86
CA GLY A 166 -13.41 -18.20 -1.59
C GLY A 166 -14.00 -18.30 -2.98
N GLU A 167 -14.97 -17.47 -3.32
CA GLU A 167 -15.58 -17.39 -4.65
C GLU A 167 -14.84 -16.37 -5.53
N THR A 168 -15.04 -16.50 -6.84
CA THR A 168 -14.45 -15.62 -7.86
C THR A 168 -15.54 -14.91 -8.65
N LEU A 169 -15.32 -13.64 -8.96
CA LEU A 169 -16.13 -12.87 -9.88
C LEU A 169 -15.95 -13.37 -11.34
N PRO A 170 -16.88 -13.05 -12.27
CA PRO A 170 -16.75 -13.44 -13.68
C PRO A 170 -15.43 -13.00 -14.34
N ASP A 171 -14.83 -11.92 -13.87
CA ASP A 171 -13.56 -11.38 -14.35
C ASP A 171 -12.31 -12.04 -13.69
N GLY A 172 -12.51 -13.08 -12.89
CA GLY A 172 -11.45 -13.84 -12.22
C GLY A 172 -10.95 -13.23 -10.92
N ARG A 173 -11.45 -12.06 -10.51
CA ARG A 173 -11.09 -11.46 -9.22
C ARG A 173 -11.79 -12.19 -8.05
N PRO A 174 -11.11 -12.36 -6.88
CA PRO A 174 -11.77 -12.91 -5.70
C PRO A 174 -12.94 -12.04 -5.24
N LEU A 175 -14.08 -12.67 -4.94
CA LEU A 175 -15.20 -12.00 -4.29
C LEU A 175 -14.83 -11.69 -2.83
N ARG A 176 -15.04 -10.44 -2.41
CA ARG A 176 -14.76 -9.98 -1.04
C ARG A 176 -16.00 -9.46 -0.35
N ARG A 177 -16.10 -9.75 0.94
CA ARG A 177 -17.11 -9.10 1.81
C ARG A 177 -16.65 -7.69 2.16
N ASP A 178 -17.60 -6.81 2.35
CA ASP A 178 -17.36 -5.46 2.88
C ASP A 178 -17.17 -5.55 4.41
N TRP A 179 -15.97 -5.94 4.83
CA TRP A 179 -15.63 -6.14 6.23
C TRP A 179 -15.77 -4.86 7.07
N ALA A 180 -15.60 -3.70 6.44
CA ALA A 180 -15.68 -2.40 7.10
C ALA A 180 -17.08 -2.14 7.69
N LYS A 181 -18.15 -2.64 7.06
CA LYS A 181 -19.52 -2.59 7.58
C LYS A 181 -19.71 -3.38 8.88
N GLN A 182 -18.81 -4.32 9.18
CA GLN A 182 -18.89 -5.16 10.38
C GLN A 182 -17.94 -4.69 11.48
N TYR A 183 -17.11 -3.67 11.20
CA TYR A 183 -16.17 -3.14 12.17
C TYR A 183 -16.87 -2.15 13.11
N ASN A 184 -16.81 -2.42 14.43
CA ASN A 184 -17.40 -1.57 15.46
C ASN A 184 -16.38 -1.14 16.52
N GLY A 185 -15.07 -1.39 16.27
CA GLY A 185 -14.00 -1.04 17.19
C GLY A 185 -13.73 0.47 17.26
N GLU A 186 -13.00 0.87 18.31
CA GLU A 186 -12.66 2.28 18.56
C GLU A 186 -11.47 2.77 17.73
N ALA A 187 -10.55 1.87 17.34
CA ALA A 187 -9.38 2.25 16.56
C ALA A 187 -9.77 2.74 15.16
N PHE A 188 -9.13 3.81 14.71
CA PHE A 188 -9.27 4.27 13.34
C PHE A 188 -8.40 3.41 12.42
N ILE A 189 -9.02 2.67 11.48
CA ILE A 189 -8.29 1.79 10.55
C ILE A 189 -8.17 2.44 9.18
N VAL A 190 -6.93 2.61 8.71
CA VAL A 190 -6.61 3.09 7.37
C VAL A 190 -6.13 1.92 6.52
N TYR A 191 -6.73 1.74 5.35
CA TYR A 191 -6.44 0.62 4.45
C TYR A 191 -6.62 0.99 2.97
N GLY A 192 -6.25 0.07 2.06
CA GLY A 192 -6.34 0.22 0.61
C GLY A 192 -6.76 -1.08 -0.07
N HIS A 193 -5.99 -1.55 -1.07
CA HIS A 193 -6.11 -2.82 -1.77
C HIS A 193 -7.29 -2.95 -2.74
N THR A 194 -8.43 -2.40 -2.43
CA THR A 194 -9.64 -2.49 -3.26
C THR A 194 -9.97 -1.10 -3.78
N PRO A 195 -9.68 -0.81 -5.07
CA PRO A 195 -9.86 0.53 -5.60
C PRO A 195 -11.30 1.02 -5.54
N VAL A 196 -11.47 2.24 -5.06
CA VAL A 196 -12.74 2.99 -4.99
C VAL A 196 -12.57 4.35 -5.68
N GLU A 197 -13.66 4.95 -6.18
CA GLU A 197 -13.58 6.24 -6.91
C GLU A 197 -13.15 7.39 -5.98
N ASP A 198 -13.60 7.38 -4.73
CA ASP A 198 -13.26 8.35 -3.69
C ASP A 198 -12.95 7.64 -2.37
N ALA A 199 -12.15 8.29 -1.50
CA ALA A 199 -11.85 7.75 -0.18
C ALA A 199 -13.15 7.41 0.58
N ARG A 200 -13.26 6.15 1.01
CA ARG A 200 -14.51 5.61 1.54
C ARG A 200 -14.43 5.41 3.04
N PHE A 201 -15.13 6.25 3.78
CA PHE A 201 -15.32 6.12 5.22
C PHE A 201 -16.48 5.18 5.54
N VAL A 202 -16.25 4.21 6.43
CA VAL A 202 -17.28 3.34 7.00
C VAL A 202 -16.95 3.12 8.47
N HIS A 203 -17.82 3.53 9.37
CA HIS A 203 -17.54 3.54 10.81
C HIS A 203 -16.17 4.21 11.12
N ASN A 204 -15.34 3.62 11.95
CA ASN A 204 -13.97 4.08 12.23
C ASN A 204 -12.94 3.51 11.23
N THR A 205 -13.29 3.36 9.96
CA THR A 205 -12.37 2.91 8.93
C THR A 205 -12.36 3.83 7.73
N VAL A 206 -11.28 3.87 6.97
CA VAL A 206 -11.20 4.54 5.68
C VAL A 206 -10.40 3.72 4.68
N ASN A 207 -10.99 3.48 3.51
CA ASN A 207 -10.30 2.98 2.33
C ASN A 207 -9.78 4.17 1.53
N ILE A 208 -8.46 4.23 1.33
CA ILE A 208 -7.77 5.29 0.59
C ILE A 208 -7.10 4.80 -0.70
N ASP A 209 -7.34 3.55 -1.12
CA ASP A 209 -6.98 3.11 -2.47
C ASP A 209 -7.97 3.71 -3.47
N THR A 210 -7.62 4.84 -4.02
CA THR A 210 -8.43 5.54 -5.01
C THR A 210 -7.95 5.29 -6.44
N GLY A 211 -7.32 4.14 -6.66
CA GLY A 211 -7.02 3.59 -7.95
C GLY A 211 -6.03 4.41 -8.77
N CYS A 212 -4.95 4.92 -8.16
CA CYS A 212 -3.98 5.75 -8.86
C CYS A 212 -3.50 5.13 -10.17
N VAL A 213 -3.03 3.88 -10.14
CA VAL A 213 -2.54 3.18 -11.32
C VAL A 213 -3.62 2.88 -12.37
N PHE A 214 -4.88 3.07 -12.03
CA PHE A 214 -6.04 2.91 -12.93
C PHE A 214 -6.66 4.25 -13.35
N GLY A 215 -5.89 5.34 -13.26
CA GLY A 215 -6.32 6.66 -13.70
C GLY A 215 -7.25 7.40 -12.72
N GLY A 216 -7.39 6.93 -11.50
CA GLY A 216 -8.14 7.61 -10.46
C GLY A 216 -7.31 8.71 -9.77
N LYS A 217 -7.04 8.56 -8.48
CA LYS A 217 -6.29 9.50 -7.66
C LYS A 217 -5.24 8.76 -6.83
N LEU A 218 -4.15 9.43 -6.45
CA LEU A 218 -3.35 9.03 -5.32
C LEU A 218 -3.81 9.82 -4.10
N THR A 219 -4.22 9.09 -3.07
CA THR A 219 -4.88 9.68 -1.90
C THR A 219 -4.09 9.41 -0.63
N ALA A 220 -4.04 10.42 0.22
CA ALA A 220 -3.57 10.30 1.60
C ALA A 220 -4.66 10.74 2.58
N VAL A 221 -4.63 10.18 3.78
CA VAL A 221 -5.39 10.68 4.93
C VAL A 221 -4.43 11.22 5.97
N ARG A 222 -4.71 12.42 6.47
CA ARG A 222 -4.00 13.04 7.59
C ARG A 222 -4.59 12.57 8.93
N TYR A 223 -3.76 12.09 9.81
CA TYR A 223 -4.14 11.71 11.15
C TYR A 223 -3.50 12.66 12.19
N PRO A 224 -4.21 13.12 13.22
CA PRO A 224 -5.56 12.70 13.65
C PRO A 224 -6.71 13.45 12.98
N GLU A 225 -6.43 14.42 12.10
CA GLU A 225 -7.41 15.34 11.51
C GLU A 225 -8.47 14.63 10.65
N LYS A 226 -8.17 13.42 10.14
CA LYS A 226 -8.98 12.63 9.18
C LYS A 226 -9.26 13.39 7.87
N GLU A 227 -8.39 14.35 7.54
CA GLU A 227 -8.45 15.13 6.30
C GLU A 227 -7.96 14.29 5.13
N ILE A 228 -8.70 14.29 4.02
CA ILE A 228 -8.30 13.63 2.77
C ILE A 228 -7.57 14.63 1.87
N VAL A 229 -6.41 14.22 1.40
CA VAL A 229 -5.62 14.96 0.42
C VAL A 229 -5.36 14.04 -0.78
N SER A 230 -5.75 14.45 -1.98
CA SER A 230 -5.58 13.65 -3.19
C SER A 230 -5.01 14.46 -4.32
N ILE A 231 -4.34 13.80 -5.24
CA ILE A 231 -3.94 14.35 -6.53
C ILE A 231 -4.49 13.45 -7.65
N PRO A 232 -4.83 14.00 -8.81
CA PRO A 232 -5.26 13.18 -9.96
C PRO A 232 -4.10 12.31 -10.43
N SER A 233 -4.44 11.13 -10.95
CA SER A 233 -3.47 10.26 -11.61
C SER A 233 -3.05 10.80 -12.97
N LEU A 234 -1.84 10.46 -13.39
CA LEU A 234 -1.32 10.67 -14.75
C LEU A 234 -1.60 9.44 -15.65
N GLN A 235 -2.16 8.37 -15.10
CA GLN A 235 -2.43 7.13 -15.82
C GLN A 235 -3.80 7.17 -16.52
N PRO A 236 -4.01 6.38 -17.58
CA PRO A 236 -5.31 6.26 -18.23
C PRO A 236 -6.40 5.75 -17.28
N PHE A 237 -7.61 6.33 -17.36
CA PHE A 237 -8.74 5.90 -16.54
C PHE A 237 -9.34 4.57 -17.03
N ILE A 238 -9.48 3.61 -16.12
CA ILE A 238 -10.01 2.26 -16.38
C ILE A 238 -11.16 2.00 -15.41
N ALA A 239 -12.39 2.32 -15.82
CA ALA A 239 -13.58 2.29 -14.97
C ALA A 239 -13.86 0.93 -14.31
N ASP A 240 -13.61 -0.18 -15.02
CA ASP A 240 -13.88 -1.55 -14.53
C ASP A 240 -13.00 -1.99 -13.37
N ARG A 241 -12.00 -1.19 -13.01
CA ARG A 241 -11.12 -1.47 -11.87
C ARG A 241 -11.66 -0.98 -10.55
N PHE A 242 -12.62 -0.07 -10.58
CA PHE A 242 -13.18 0.52 -9.35
C PHE A 242 -14.32 -0.33 -8.80
N THR A 243 -14.27 -0.59 -7.50
CA THR A 243 -15.29 -1.36 -6.80
C THR A 243 -16.37 -0.41 -6.27
N ARG A 244 -17.62 -0.73 -6.59
CA ARG A 244 -18.80 -0.08 -6.00
C ARG A 244 -19.35 -1.03 -4.94
N PHE A 245 -19.18 -0.64 -3.70
CA PHE A 245 -19.80 -1.35 -2.59
C PHE A 245 -21.28 -0.98 -2.51
N PRO A 246 -22.17 -1.98 -2.32
CA PRO A 246 -23.61 -1.72 -2.18
C PRO A 246 -23.95 -0.99 -0.88
#